data_28dacbcc3ca961a5f2d51bdee172707a
#
_entry.id   28dacbcc3ca961a5f2d51bdee172707a
#
_cell.length_a   1.000
_cell.length_b   1.000
_cell.length_c   1.000
_cell.angle_alpha   90.00
_cell.angle_beta   90.00
_cell.angle_gamma   90.00
#
_symmetry.space_group_name_H-M   'P 1'
#
loop_
_entity.id
_entity.type
_entity.pdbx_description
1 polymer ?
#
loop_
_entity_poly.entity_id
_entity_poly.type
_entity_poly.pdbx_seq_one_letter_code
_entity_poly.pdbx_strand_id
1 'polypeptide(L)'
;MLIKKVHLSWSPIVALLIFPLVAPADSKYPWLDQISRQEQLLMGCENMGLKYKKKVTVNMLNHILVDHHHKLLYCYVPKVACTNWKRVLMVLTGESNATNPIQISASTAHLDNSTLKLSQLTVPEIRESLRQYTLFLVARHPFERLLSAYRNKFLGNNTISNYFKNRYGKYIIQKYRKKSMFADSGSDFVTFREFIQYLIKEGVRSNEHWTPIYDLCLPCSLDYNFISRYETIPDDASTILNMVNAPSLVFPATRSGRTKDNLRFYFQQLSIYEIEALYKLYEADFKLFGYGLEEMLGYDLA
;
A
#
# COMPACT_ATOMS: atom_id res chain seq x y z
N MET A 1 9.01 -2.89 25.80
CA MET A 1 8.48 -1.70 26.49
C MET A 1 7.12 -1.35 25.87
N LEU A 2 6.07 -1.32 26.68
CA LEU A 2 4.67 -1.22 26.24
C LEU A 2 4.32 0.24 25.93
N ILE A 3 3.91 0.54 24.70
CA ILE A 3 3.25 1.80 24.36
C ILE A 3 1.77 1.62 24.76
N LYS A 4 1.36 2.16 25.91
CA LYS A 4 -0.05 2.23 26.31
C LYS A 4 -0.70 3.45 25.68
N LYS A 5 -1.90 3.28 25.11
CA LYS A 5 -2.76 4.35 24.60
C LYS A 5 -3.21 5.29 25.72
N VAL A 6 -3.28 6.57 25.37
CA VAL A 6 -4.03 7.57 26.14
C VAL A 6 -5.40 7.69 25.49
N HIS A 7 -6.44 7.28 26.20
CA HIS A 7 -7.83 7.49 25.77
C HIS A 7 -8.23 8.94 25.96
N LEU A 8 -8.55 9.63 24.87
CA LEU A 8 -9.39 10.82 24.92
C LEU A 8 -10.83 10.39 24.61
N SER A 9 -11.70 10.52 25.60
CA SER A 9 -13.12 10.28 25.46
C SER A 9 -13.75 11.40 24.64
N TRP A 10 -14.15 11.09 23.41
CA TRP A 10 -15.07 11.92 22.66
C TRP A 10 -16.48 11.39 22.89
N SER A 11 -17.35 12.24 23.44
CA SER A 11 -18.77 11.98 23.59
C SER A 11 -19.44 11.94 22.21
N PRO A 12 -20.19 10.88 21.84
CA PRO A 12 -20.86 10.83 20.57
C PRO A 12 -22.19 11.59 20.65
N ILE A 13 -22.34 12.66 19.89
CA ILE A 13 -23.67 13.13 19.51
C ILE A 13 -24.09 12.26 18.32
N VAL A 14 -24.93 11.28 18.60
CA VAL A 14 -25.54 10.40 17.62
C VAL A 14 -26.66 11.17 16.94
N ALA A 15 -26.51 11.45 15.66
CA ALA A 15 -27.64 11.73 14.77
C ALA A 15 -27.79 10.53 13.81
N LEU A 16 -28.74 9.68 14.14
CA LEU A 16 -29.21 8.58 13.28
C LEU A 16 -29.88 9.17 12.03
N LEU A 17 -29.21 9.07 10.88
CA LEU A 17 -29.87 9.09 9.58
C LEU A 17 -29.46 7.83 8.84
N ILE A 18 -30.36 6.86 8.80
CA ILE A 18 -30.28 5.62 8.03
C ILE A 18 -30.54 5.99 6.56
N PHE A 19 -29.47 6.07 5.76
CA PHE A 19 -29.55 6.01 4.31
C PHE A 19 -28.56 4.97 3.81
N PRO A 20 -28.97 4.09 2.88
CA PRO A 20 -28.02 3.22 2.18
C PRO A 20 -27.27 4.08 1.16
N LEU A 21 -26.08 4.57 1.53
CA LEU A 21 -25.21 5.35 0.66
C LEU A 21 -24.34 4.39 -0.18
N VAL A 22 -24.87 4.01 -1.34
CA VAL A 22 -24.01 3.73 -2.48
C VAL A 22 -23.51 5.09 -2.98
N ALA A 23 -22.32 5.50 -2.56
CA ALA A 23 -21.73 6.74 -3.00
C ALA A 23 -21.30 6.60 -4.48
N PRO A 24 -21.69 7.54 -5.36
CA PRO A 24 -21.19 7.58 -6.73
C PRO A 24 -19.69 7.88 -6.73
N ALA A 25 -18.97 7.34 -7.72
CA ALA A 25 -17.52 7.37 -7.84
C ALA A 25 -16.89 8.77 -8.08
N ASP A 26 -17.68 9.84 -8.08
CA ASP A 26 -17.25 11.23 -8.19
C ASP A 26 -17.89 12.06 -7.06
N SER A 27 -17.34 11.93 -5.85
CA SER A 27 -17.86 12.69 -4.73
C SER A 27 -17.40 14.15 -4.82
N LYS A 28 -18.38 15.04 -4.89
CA LYS A 28 -18.21 16.50 -4.83
C LYS A 28 -17.62 16.97 -3.49
N TYR A 29 -17.41 16.04 -2.54
CA TYR A 29 -16.98 16.31 -1.17
C TYR A 29 -15.89 15.34 -0.72
N PRO A 30 -14.59 15.65 -0.95
CA PRO A 30 -13.46 14.76 -0.59
C PRO A 30 -13.42 14.33 0.88
N TRP A 31 -13.95 15.14 1.79
CA TRP A 31 -14.02 14.85 3.21
C TRP A 31 -15.01 13.72 3.56
N LEU A 32 -16.11 13.55 2.79
CA LEU A 32 -17.05 12.43 2.99
C LEU A 32 -16.38 11.09 2.65
N ASP A 33 -15.57 11.08 1.58
CA ASP A 33 -14.81 9.89 1.21
C ASP A 33 -13.83 9.48 2.33
N GLN A 34 -13.19 10.47 2.98
CA GLN A 34 -12.29 10.18 4.09
C GLN A 34 -13.02 9.62 5.30
N ILE A 35 -14.18 10.15 5.67
CA ILE A 35 -15.02 9.59 6.74
C ILE A 35 -15.36 8.13 6.41
N SER A 36 -15.89 7.88 5.21
CA SER A 36 -16.25 6.52 4.78
C SER A 36 -15.06 5.55 4.80
N ARG A 37 -13.88 5.98 4.33
CA ARG A 37 -12.66 5.15 4.34
C ARG A 37 -12.16 4.85 5.76
N GLN A 38 -12.28 5.81 6.69
CA GLN A 38 -11.90 5.62 8.08
C GLN A 38 -12.90 4.70 8.81
N GLU A 39 -14.20 4.87 8.59
CA GLU A 39 -15.23 3.97 9.10
C GLU A 39 -15.03 2.54 8.58
N GLN A 40 -14.78 2.37 7.28
CA GLN A 40 -14.47 1.08 6.67
C GLN A 40 -13.26 0.42 7.34
N LEU A 41 -12.18 1.17 7.58
CA LEU A 41 -11.00 0.66 8.27
C LEU A 41 -11.32 0.23 9.70
N LEU A 42 -12.01 1.07 10.46
CA LEU A 42 -12.37 0.78 11.87
C LEU A 42 -13.26 -0.46 11.97
N MET A 43 -14.34 -0.50 11.18
CA MET A 43 -15.26 -1.65 11.13
C MET A 43 -14.53 -2.92 10.67
N GLY A 44 -13.67 -2.82 9.65
CA GLY A 44 -12.88 -3.96 9.19
C GLY A 44 -11.95 -4.50 10.28
N CYS A 45 -11.27 -3.62 11.01
CA CYS A 45 -10.40 -4.02 12.13
C CYS A 45 -11.18 -4.70 13.27
N GLU A 46 -12.40 -4.22 13.57
CA GLU A 46 -13.26 -4.80 14.61
C GLU A 46 -13.82 -6.15 14.17
N ASN A 47 -14.45 -6.21 13.00
CA ASN A 47 -15.10 -7.43 12.48
C ASN A 47 -14.11 -8.59 12.27
N MET A 48 -12.86 -8.28 11.95
CA MET A 48 -11.81 -9.29 11.81
C MET A 48 -11.08 -9.59 13.13
N GLY A 49 -11.42 -8.94 14.24
CA GLY A 49 -10.73 -9.07 15.52
C GLY A 49 -9.25 -8.67 15.46
N LEU A 50 -8.91 -7.70 14.62
CA LEU A 50 -7.54 -7.24 14.39
C LEU A 50 -7.17 -6.00 15.21
N LYS A 51 -8.16 -5.33 15.82
CA LYS A 51 -7.95 -4.11 16.59
C LYS A 51 -7.00 -4.37 17.77
N TYR A 52 -5.88 -3.66 17.79
CA TYR A 52 -4.81 -3.80 18.79
C TYR A 52 -4.21 -5.21 18.97
N LYS A 53 -4.48 -6.13 18.07
CA LYS A 53 -3.96 -7.49 18.13
C LYS A 53 -2.45 -7.54 18.04
N LYS A 54 -1.83 -6.65 17.25
CA LYS A 54 -0.37 -6.57 17.11
C LYS A 54 0.21 -5.59 18.14
N LYS A 55 1.15 -6.09 18.96
CA LYS A 55 1.99 -5.22 19.78
C LYS A 55 3.01 -4.52 18.87
N VAL A 56 2.87 -3.21 18.73
CA VAL A 56 3.77 -2.41 17.88
C VAL A 56 5.16 -2.33 18.52
N THR A 57 6.19 -2.71 17.76
CA THR A 57 7.61 -2.54 18.12
C THR A 57 8.25 -1.48 17.23
N VAL A 58 9.38 -0.91 17.66
CA VAL A 58 10.10 0.14 16.90
C VAL A 58 10.44 -0.34 15.48
N ASN A 59 10.92 -1.58 15.33
CA ASN A 59 11.28 -2.14 14.02
C ASN A 59 10.10 -2.23 13.04
N MET A 60 8.87 -2.39 13.53
CA MET A 60 7.67 -2.43 12.70
C MET A 60 7.30 -1.06 12.11
N LEU A 61 7.87 0.04 12.64
CA LEU A 61 7.66 1.40 12.16
C LEU A 61 8.61 1.81 11.03
N ASN A 62 9.38 0.87 10.50
CA ASN A 62 10.39 1.12 9.47
C ASN A 62 9.81 1.59 8.11
N HIS A 63 8.51 1.36 7.89
CA HIS A 63 7.80 1.84 6.70
C HIS A 63 7.18 3.22 6.86
N ILE A 64 7.32 3.88 8.02
CA ILE A 64 6.78 5.23 8.25
C ILE A 64 7.88 6.25 8.11
N LEU A 65 7.74 7.13 7.13
CA LEU A 65 8.62 8.27 6.87
C LEU A 65 8.14 9.49 7.64
N VAL A 66 9.06 10.35 8.07
CA VAL A 66 8.81 11.48 8.96
C VAL A 66 9.18 12.79 8.30
N ASP A 67 8.26 13.75 8.33
CA ASP A 67 8.52 15.16 8.10
C ASP A 67 8.17 15.93 9.39
N HIS A 68 9.20 16.38 10.10
CA HIS A 68 9.04 17.14 11.34
C HIS A 68 8.52 18.56 11.11
N HIS A 69 8.90 19.16 9.98
CA HIS A 69 8.54 20.54 9.67
C HIS A 69 7.04 20.68 9.44
N HIS A 70 6.46 19.79 8.64
CA HIS A 70 5.04 19.80 8.33
C HIS A 70 4.21 18.89 9.24
N LYS A 71 4.81 18.27 10.25
CA LYS A 71 4.16 17.30 11.17
C LYS A 71 3.42 16.20 10.39
N LEU A 72 4.11 15.57 9.44
CA LEU A 72 3.55 14.58 8.54
C LEU A 72 4.25 13.22 8.71
N LEU A 73 3.47 12.16 8.76
CA LEU A 73 3.92 10.77 8.76
C LEU A 73 3.31 10.03 7.57
N TYR A 74 4.15 9.43 6.76
CA TYR A 74 3.74 8.65 5.60
C TYR A 74 4.13 7.20 5.73
N CYS A 75 3.18 6.27 5.85
CA CYS A 75 3.49 4.86 5.70
C CYS A 75 3.62 4.51 4.21
N TYR A 76 4.85 4.32 3.75
CA TYR A 76 5.08 3.99 2.36
C TYR A 76 4.80 2.51 2.07
N VAL A 77 4.02 2.29 1.02
CA VAL A 77 3.70 0.97 0.48
C VAL A 77 4.24 0.89 -0.94
N PRO A 78 5.02 -0.14 -1.30
CA PRO A 78 5.44 -0.31 -2.68
C PRO A 78 4.26 -0.50 -3.63
N LYS A 79 4.36 0.03 -4.85
CA LYS A 79 3.40 -0.12 -5.96
C LYS A 79 2.09 0.71 -5.84
N VAL A 80 2.07 1.68 -4.92
CA VAL A 80 0.98 2.65 -4.75
C VAL A 80 1.48 4.10 -4.92
N ALA A 81 2.35 4.34 -5.90
CA ALA A 81 3.01 5.63 -6.16
C ALA A 81 3.98 6.09 -5.04
N CYS A 82 4.54 5.17 -4.26
CA CYS A 82 5.45 5.51 -3.16
C CYS A 82 6.68 6.32 -3.59
N THR A 83 7.19 6.11 -4.81
CA THR A 83 8.31 6.91 -5.36
C THR A 83 7.95 8.38 -5.45
N ASN A 84 6.73 8.72 -5.88
CA ASN A 84 6.27 10.09 -5.99
C ASN A 84 6.10 10.73 -4.60
N TRP A 85 5.52 10.00 -3.64
CA TRP A 85 5.43 10.48 -2.26
C TRP A 85 6.81 10.67 -1.60
N LYS A 86 7.75 9.77 -1.85
CA LYS A 86 9.14 9.96 -1.37
C LYS A 86 9.78 11.23 -1.95
N ARG A 87 9.58 11.49 -3.25
CA ARG A 87 10.02 12.72 -3.90
C ARG A 87 9.38 13.97 -3.28
N VAL A 88 8.07 13.92 -3.03
CA VAL A 88 7.34 14.99 -2.36
C VAL A 88 7.92 15.26 -0.97
N LEU A 89 8.14 14.22 -0.17
CA LEU A 89 8.73 14.34 1.15
C LEU A 89 10.15 14.92 1.10
N MET A 90 11.00 14.51 0.14
CA MET A 90 12.35 15.07 -0.01
C MET A 90 12.34 16.57 -0.31
N VAL A 91 11.32 17.06 -1.02
CA VAL A 91 11.13 18.50 -1.25
C VAL A 91 10.63 19.19 0.03
N LEU A 92 9.64 18.60 0.70
CA LEU A 92 9.05 19.15 1.93
C LEU A 92 10.07 19.25 3.07
N THR A 93 10.91 18.24 3.25
CA THR A 93 11.92 18.17 4.30
C THR A 93 13.19 18.96 3.98
N GLY A 94 13.33 19.47 2.75
CA GLY A 94 14.56 20.13 2.31
C GLY A 94 15.74 19.18 2.04
N GLU A 95 15.53 17.88 2.04
CA GLU A 95 16.55 16.87 1.68
C GLU A 95 16.96 16.95 0.20
N SER A 96 16.21 17.68 -0.60
CA SER A 96 16.52 18.00 -1.98
C SER A 96 16.32 19.48 -2.28
N ASN A 97 17.26 20.09 -2.98
CA ASN A 97 17.13 21.46 -3.48
C ASN A 97 16.15 21.58 -4.67
N ALA A 98 15.56 20.48 -5.13
CA ALA A 98 14.57 20.49 -6.20
C ALA A 98 13.29 21.21 -5.73
N THR A 99 12.77 22.10 -6.56
CA THR A 99 11.47 22.77 -6.31
C THR A 99 10.30 21.93 -6.85
N ASN A 100 10.58 21.04 -7.78
CA ASN A 100 9.58 20.14 -8.36
C ASN A 100 9.97 18.67 -8.09
N PRO A 101 9.13 17.88 -7.44
CA PRO A 101 9.43 16.48 -7.09
C PRO A 101 9.84 15.60 -8.27
N ILE A 102 9.34 15.87 -9.49
CA ILE A 102 9.67 15.06 -10.68
C ILE A 102 11.14 15.15 -11.11
N GLN A 103 11.84 16.20 -10.67
CA GLN A 103 13.27 16.39 -10.96
C GLN A 103 14.14 15.40 -10.17
N ILE A 104 13.65 14.87 -9.07
CA ILE A 104 14.35 13.88 -8.25
C ILE A 104 14.26 12.52 -8.97
N SER A 105 15.41 11.86 -9.20
CA SER A 105 15.39 10.54 -9.83
C SER A 105 14.72 9.49 -8.97
N ALA A 106 14.18 8.42 -9.58
CA ALA A 106 13.60 7.33 -8.82
C ALA A 106 14.66 6.62 -7.95
N SER A 107 15.90 6.49 -8.45
CA SER A 107 17.00 5.91 -7.67
C SER A 107 17.31 6.74 -6.43
N THR A 108 17.39 8.06 -6.56
CA THR A 108 17.63 8.99 -5.43
C THR A 108 16.52 8.87 -4.39
N ALA A 109 15.26 8.85 -4.80
CA ALA A 109 14.11 8.71 -3.89
C ALA A 109 14.06 7.36 -3.13
N HIS A 110 14.83 6.36 -3.57
CA HIS A 110 14.94 5.06 -2.94
C HIS A 110 16.27 4.80 -2.21
N LEU A 111 17.12 5.80 -2.06
CA LEU A 111 18.29 5.69 -1.19
C LEU A 111 17.83 5.53 0.27
N ASP A 112 18.54 4.72 1.04
CA ASP A 112 18.14 4.40 2.43
C ASP A 112 18.06 5.64 3.33
N ASN A 113 18.88 6.65 3.08
CA ASN A 113 18.92 7.90 3.86
C ASN A 113 18.21 9.08 3.16
N SER A 114 17.38 8.82 2.15
CA SER A 114 16.67 9.89 1.43
C SER A 114 15.53 10.54 2.22
N THR A 115 15.09 9.92 3.30
CA THR A 115 14.03 10.39 4.19
C THR A 115 14.16 9.70 5.54
N LEU A 116 13.90 10.46 6.63
CA LEU A 116 13.93 9.96 8.00
C LEU A 116 12.80 8.94 8.23
N LYS A 117 13.12 7.81 8.88
CA LYS A 117 12.15 6.78 9.25
C LYS A 117 11.75 6.90 10.72
N LEU A 118 10.48 6.68 11.03
CA LEU A 118 9.98 6.76 12.41
C LEU A 118 10.69 5.76 13.34
N SER A 119 11.12 4.60 12.82
CA SER A 119 11.90 3.61 13.57
C SER A 119 13.30 4.07 13.98
N GLN A 120 13.81 5.17 13.44
CA GLN A 120 15.12 5.74 13.75
C GLN A 120 15.05 6.75 14.92
N LEU A 121 13.85 7.13 15.33
CA LEU A 121 13.62 8.05 16.44
C LEU A 121 13.65 7.31 17.79
N THR A 122 13.87 8.07 18.87
CA THR A 122 13.72 7.55 20.22
C THR A 122 12.26 7.24 20.54
N VAL A 123 12.01 6.36 21.51
CA VAL A 123 10.64 5.99 21.91
C VAL A 123 9.77 7.19 22.33
N PRO A 124 10.27 8.19 23.08
CA PRO A 124 9.53 9.41 23.36
C PRO A 124 9.14 10.19 22.11
N GLU A 125 10.08 10.39 21.18
CA GLU A 125 9.83 11.09 19.91
C GLU A 125 8.82 10.34 19.03
N ILE A 126 8.91 9.01 18.95
CA ILE A 126 7.92 8.17 18.25
C ILE A 126 6.51 8.43 18.82
N ARG A 127 6.36 8.40 20.15
CA ARG A 127 5.06 8.63 20.80
C ARG A 127 4.50 10.00 20.49
N GLU A 128 5.36 11.03 20.57
CA GLU A 128 4.98 12.40 20.31
C GLU A 128 4.58 12.59 18.85
N SER A 129 5.37 12.05 17.92
CA SER A 129 5.05 12.08 16.48
C SER A 129 3.73 11.40 16.16
N LEU A 130 3.49 10.19 16.70
CA LEU A 130 2.23 9.48 16.51
C LEU A 130 1.01 10.16 17.15
N ARG A 131 1.22 11.05 18.13
CA ARG A 131 0.16 11.81 18.79
C ARG A 131 -0.19 13.10 18.08
N GLN A 132 0.81 13.76 17.48
CA GLN A 132 0.67 15.15 17.00
C GLN A 132 0.67 15.27 15.47
N TYR A 133 1.29 14.31 14.76
CA TYR A 133 1.49 14.43 13.33
C TYR A 133 0.34 13.77 12.56
N THR A 134 0.08 14.27 11.38
CA THR A 134 -0.86 13.66 10.44
C THR A 134 -0.26 12.38 9.86
N LEU A 135 -0.81 11.23 10.22
CA LEU A 135 -0.40 9.93 9.70
C LEU A 135 -1.30 9.51 8.54
N PHE A 136 -0.70 9.20 7.39
CA PHE A 136 -1.44 8.70 6.23
C PHE A 136 -0.78 7.51 5.55
N LEU A 137 -1.56 6.78 4.78
CA LEU A 137 -1.13 5.74 3.85
C LEU A 137 -1.87 5.85 2.52
N VAL A 138 -1.36 5.17 1.50
CA VAL A 138 -2.06 4.98 0.22
C VAL A 138 -2.40 3.51 0.08
N ALA A 139 -3.69 3.20 -0.04
CA ALA A 139 -4.20 1.87 -0.37
C ALA A 139 -4.33 1.69 -1.89
N ARG A 140 -4.33 0.46 -2.35
CA ARG A 140 -4.62 0.06 -3.71
C ARG A 140 -5.24 -1.32 -3.70
N HIS A 141 -6.08 -1.62 -4.69
CA HIS A 141 -6.63 -2.96 -4.86
C HIS A 141 -5.52 -4.03 -4.76
N PRO A 142 -5.61 -5.01 -3.82
CA PRO A 142 -4.50 -5.91 -3.49
C PRO A 142 -3.95 -6.66 -4.70
N PHE A 143 -4.83 -7.16 -5.58
CA PHE A 143 -4.41 -7.92 -6.75
C PHE A 143 -3.84 -7.03 -7.86
N GLU A 144 -4.31 -5.79 -8.01
CA GLU A 144 -3.65 -4.83 -8.91
C GLU A 144 -2.25 -4.47 -8.41
N ARG A 145 -2.10 -4.27 -7.10
CA ARG A 145 -0.81 -4.00 -6.48
C ARG A 145 0.16 -5.17 -6.72
N LEU A 146 -0.32 -6.40 -6.53
CA LEU A 146 0.45 -7.62 -6.75
C LEU A 146 0.87 -7.78 -8.21
N LEU A 147 -0.05 -7.60 -9.17
CA LEU A 147 0.25 -7.64 -10.60
C LEU A 147 1.26 -6.55 -10.98
N SER A 148 1.13 -5.36 -10.41
CA SER A 148 2.10 -4.28 -10.61
C SER A 148 3.50 -4.66 -10.08
N ALA A 149 3.58 -5.40 -8.96
CA ALA A 149 4.84 -5.91 -8.43
C ALA A 149 5.45 -6.96 -9.36
N TYR A 150 4.68 -7.95 -9.77
CA TYR A 150 5.11 -8.99 -10.71
C TYR A 150 5.66 -8.39 -12.01
N ARG A 151 4.89 -7.53 -12.68
CA ARG A 151 5.30 -6.91 -13.95
C ARG A 151 6.59 -6.10 -13.80
N ASN A 152 6.73 -5.36 -12.72
CA ASN A 152 7.91 -4.53 -12.48
C ASN A 152 9.16 -5.34 -12.10
N LYS A 153 8.99 -6.43 -11.37
CA LYS A 153 10.11 -7.20 -10.80
C LYS A 153 10.56 -8.37 -11.68
N PHE A 154 9.65 -8.96 -12.44
CA PHE A 154 9.97 -10.16 -13.23
C PHE A 154 9.92 -9.97 -14.74
N LEU A 155 9.15 -8.97 -15.26
CA LEU A 155 9.05 -8.75 -16.71
C LEU A 155 9.96 -7.63 -17.24
N GLY A 156 10.49 -6.79 -16.36
CA GLY A 156 11.41 -5.70 -16.77
C GLY A 156 12.79 -6.21 -17.22
N ASN A 157 13.54 -5.33 -17.91
CA ASN A 157 14.91 -5.60 -18.35
C ASN A 157 15.92 -4.58 -17.78
N ASN A 158 15.68 -4.11 -16.56
CA ASN A 158 16.57 -3.20 -15.84
C ASN A 158 17.31 -3.90 -14.70
N THR A 159 18.28 -3.23 -14.10
CA THR A 159 19.09 -3.75 -12.99
C THR A 159 18.23 -4.30 -11.82
N ILE A 160 17.14 -3.59 -11.47
CA ILE A 160 16.26 -4.00 -10.39
C ILE A 160 15.54 -5.30 -10.74
N SER A 161 14.99 -5.40 -11.96
CA SER A 161 14.33 -6.64 -12.42
C SER A 161 15.30 -7.82 -12.44
N ASN A 162 16.53 -7.58 -12.93
CA ASN A 162 17.56 -8.62 -12.96
C ASN A 162 17.92 -9.11 -11.55
N TYR A 163 17.99 -8.20 -10.57
CA TYR A 163 18.17 -8.58 -9.16
C TYR A 163 17.03 -9.53 -8.69
N PHE A 164 15.77 -9.18 -8.97
CA PHE A 164 14.62 -10.01 -8.56
C PHE A 164 14.57 -11.35 -9.30
N LYS A 165 14.86 -11.37 -10.61
CA LYS A 165 14.96 -12.61 -11.39
C LYS A 165 16.03 -13.54 -10.80
N ASN A 166 17.18 -13.01 -10.41
CA ASN A 166 18.24 -13.81 -9.80
C ASN A 166 17.88 -14.27 -8.38
N ARG A 167 17.33 -13.37 -7.55
CA ARG A 167 17.05 -13.61 -6.13
C ARG A 167 15.86 -14.55 -5.90
N TYR A 168 14.79 -14.36 -6.66
CA TYR A 168 13.53 -15.10 -6.51
C TYR A 168 13.20 -15.93 -7.75
N GLY A 169 13.40 -15.39 -8.95
CA GLY A 169 12.93 -15.98 -10.19
C GLY A 169 13.49 -17.37 -10.46
N LYS A 170 14.80 -17.55 -10.30
CA LYS A 170 15.45 -18.87 -10.48
C LYS A 170 14.87 -19.94 -9.57
N TYR A 171 14.66 -19.60 -8.29
CA TYR A 171 14.06 -20.50 -7.31
C TYR A 171 12.60 -20.84 -7.67
N ILE A 172 11.81 -19.82 -8.06
CA ILE A 172 10.41 -20.00 -8.45
C ILE A 172 10.30 -20.93 -9.64
N ILE A 173 11.09 -20.71 -10.70
CA ILE A 173 11.12 -21.55 -11.89
C ILE A 173 11.51 -22.98 -11.54
N GLN A 174 12.59 -23.17 -10.79
CA GLN A 174 13.06 -24.48 -10.41
C GLN A 174 12.02 -25.27 -9.62
N LYS A 175 11.26 -24.63 -8.75
CA LYS A 175 10.33 -25.29 -7.83
C LYS A 175 8.91 -25.46 -8.38
N TYR A 176 8.42 -24.52 -9.17
CA TYR A 176 7.01 -24.45 -9.57
C TYR A 176 6.76 -24.72 -11.05
N ARG A 177 7.79 -24.69 -11.91
CA ARG A 177 7.63 -25.03 -13.32
C ARG A 177 7.44 -26.53 -13.50
N LYS A 178 6.35 -26.92 -14.20
CA LYS A 178 6.12 -28.31 -14.54
C LYS A 178 7.14 -28.78 -15.57
N LYS A 179 7.71 -29.97 -15.39
CA LYS A 179 8.72 -30.56 -16.30
C LYS A 179 8.26 -30.66 -17.75
N SER A 180 6.97 -30.89 -18.00
CA SER A 180 6.39 -30.92 -19.34
C SER A 180 6.42 -29.57 -20.08
N MET A 181 6.60 -28.47 -19.35
CA MET A 181 6.69 -27.13 -19.95
C MET A 181 8.13 -26.74 -20.31
N PHE A 182 9.15 -27.53 -19.90
CA PHE A 182 10.53 -27.28 -20.29
C PHE A 182 10.81 -27.56 -21.77
N ALA A 183 9.99 -28.41 -22.40
CA ALA A 183 10.19 -28.77 -23.80
C ALA A 183 9.73 -27.69 -24.81
N ASP A 184 8.82 -26.80 -24.39
CA ASP A 184 8.14 -25.87 -25.31
C ASP A 184 8.39 -24.37 -25.07
N SER A 185 8.92 -23.99 -23.93
CA SER A 185 9.20 -22.58 -23.63
C SER A 185 10.60 -22.41 -23.03
N GLY A 186 11.57 -22.17 -23.89
CA GLY A 186 12.90 -21.65 -23.50
C GLY A 186 12.84 -20.26 -22.84
N SER A 187 11.74 -19.93 -22.16
CA SER A 187 11.58 -18.66 -21.48
C SER A 187 12.22 -18.72 -20.09
N ASP A 188 13.30 -17.98 -19.91
CA ASP A 188 13.96 -17.74 -18.62
C ASP A 188 13.10 -16.88 -17.68
N PHE A 189 11.83 -16.64 -18.01
CA PHE A 189 10.96 -15.73 -17.26
C PHE A 189 10.00 -16.50 -16.35
N VAL A 190 9.85 -16.02 -15.11
CA VAL A 190 8.80 -16.47 -14.19
C VAL A 190 7.44 -16.13 -14.77
N THR A 191 6.56 -17.11 -14.93
CA THR A 191 5.15 -16.85 -15.28
C THR A 191 4.38 -16.28 -14.10
N PHE A 192 3.27 -15.58 -14.38
CA PHE A 192 2.43 -15.05 -13.31
C PHE A 192 1.90 -16.16 -12.40
N ARG A 193 1.46 -17.28 -12.96
CA ARG A 193 0.97 -18.43 -12.19
C ARG A 193 2.05 -19.02 -11.28
N GLU A 194 3.28 -19.21 -11.78
CA GLU A 194 4.41 -19.69 -10.94
C GLU A 194 4.69 -18.73 -9.77
N PHE A 195 4.64 -17.41 -10.01
CA PHE A 195 4.79 -16.42 -8.96
C PHE A 195 3.65 -16.50 -7.92
N ILE A 196 2.38 -16.68 -8.36
CA ILE A 196 1.25 -16.84 -7.44
C ILE A 196 1.39 -18.14 -6.62
N GLN A 197 1.78 -19.25 -7.24
CA GLN A 197 2.02 -20.52 -6.54
C GLN A 197 3.13 -20.38 -5.48
N TYR A 198 4.18 -19.65 -5.80
CA TYR A 198 5.22 -19.30 -4.82
C TYR A 198 4.63 -18.55 -3.61
N LEU A 199 3.81 -17.52 -3.83
CA LEU A 199 3.22 -16.75 -2.74
C LEU A 199 2.26 -17.58 -1.88
N ILE A 200 1.46 -18.45 -2.50
CA ILE A 200 0.53 -19.33 -1.79
C ILE A 200 1.28 -20.35 -0.91
N LYS A 201 2.41 -20.85 -1.37
CA LYS A 201 3.17 -21.91 -0.67
C LYS A 201 4.18 -21.38 0.33
N GLU A 202 4.90 -20.29 -0.01
CA GLU A 202 5.98 -19.74 0.82
C GLU A 202 5.52 -18.51 1.64
N GLY A 203 4.35 -17.96 1.34
CA GLY A 203 3.80 -16.78 1.99
C GLY A 203 4.23 -15.45 1.36
N VAL A 204 3.52 -14.40 1.75
CA VAL A 204 3.63 -13.06 1.16
C VAL A 204 4.57 -12.12 1.91
N ARG A 205 5.22 -12.58 2.99
CA ARG A 205 6.06 -11.72 3.85
C ARG A 205 7.55 -11.72 3.49
N SER A 206 7.93 -12.38 2.41
CA SER A 206 9.33 -12.49 1.97
C SER A 206 9.89 -11.21 1.36
N ASN A 207 9.03 -10.26 0.92
CA ASN A 207 9.45 -8.99 0.35
C ASN A 207 8.33 -7.93 0.42
N GLU A 208 8.69 -6.67 0.72
CA GLU A 208 7.76 -5.54 0.86
C GLU A 208 6.87 -5.28 -0.36
N HIS A 209 7.32 -5.66 -1.57
CA HIS A 209 6.56 -5.43 -2.81
C HIS A 209 5.28 -6.26 -2.91
N TRP A 210 5.21 -7.37 -2.18
CA TRP A 210 4.01 -8.22 -2.11
C TRP A 210 3.54 -8.50 -0.68
N THR A 211 4.21 -7.97 0.35
CA THR A 211 3.68 -8.01 1.72
C THR A 211 2.40 -7.17 1.81
N PRO A 212 1.31 -7.66 2.46
CA PRO A 212 0.07 -6.91 2.65
C PRO A 212 0.29 -5.55 3.32
N ILE A 213 -0.55 -4.56 2.98
CA ILE A 213 -0.53 -3.22 3.61
C ILE A 213 -0.78 -3.34 5.11
N TYR A 214 -1.66 -4.26 5.52
CA TYR A 214 -1.92 -4.59 6.92
C TYR A 214 -0.66 -4.92 7.71
N ASP A 215 0.27 -5.65 7.11
CA ASP A 215 1.53 -6.01 7.75
C ASP A 215 2.57 -4.88 7.71
N LEU A 216 2.63 -4.11 6.63
CA LEU A 216 3.60 -3.02 6.46
C LEU A 216 3.24 -1.80 7.31
N CYS A 217 1.96 -1.44 7.36
CA CYS A 217 1.48 -0.16 7.90
C CYS A 217 0.70 -0.27 9.21
N LEU A 218 0.37 -1.49 9.68
CA LEU A 218 -0.31 -1.74 10.95
C LEU A 218 -1.60 -0.92 11.17
N PRO A 219 -2.51 -0.83 10.19
CA PRO A 219 -3.62 0.12 10.22
C PRO A 219 -4.63 -0.14 11.34
N CYS A 220 -4.67 -1.37 11.92
CA CYS A 220 -5.51 -1.67 13.07
C CYS A 220 -4.82 -1.42 14.43
N SER A 221 -3.56 -0.98 14.43
CA SER A 221 -2.76 -0.71 15.65
C SER A 221 -2.29 0.73 15.76
N LEU A 222 -2.32 1.48 14.65
CA LEU A 222 -1.98 2.90 14.56
C LEU A 222 -3.22 3.68 14.12
N ASP A 223 -3.34 4.92 14.62
CA ASP A 223 -4.48 5.80 14.29
C ASP A 223 -4.14 6.63 13.06
N TYR A 224 -4.65 6.22 11.90
CA TYR A 224 -4.47 6.93 10.63
C TYR A 224 -5.43 8.11 10.52
N ASN A 225 -4.89 9.30 10.23
CA ASN A 225 -5.69 10.52 10.02
C ASN A 225 -6.24 10.58 8.59
N PHE A 226 -5.54 9.98 7.62
CA PHE A 226 -5.94 10.02 6.23
C PHE A 226 -5.64 8.69 5.53
N ILE A 227 -6.61 8.18 4.77
CA ILE A 227 -6.47 6.98 3.94
C ILE A 227 -6.66 7.38 2.49
N SER A 228 -5.54 7.51 1.77
CA SER A 228 -5.56 7.75 0.33
C SER A 228 -5.79 6.45 -0.42
N ARG A 229 -6.41 6.53 -1.60
CA ARG A 229 -6.51 5.44 -2.56
C ARG A 229 -5.69 5.75 -3.81
N TYR A 230 -5.10 4.71 -4.41
CA TYR A 230 -4.34 4.88 -5.65
C TYR A 230 -5.19 5.44 -6.79
N GLU A 231 -6.46 5.10 -6.80
CA GLU A 231 -7.47 5.48 -7.79
C GLU A 231 -7.80 6.99 -7.75
N THR A 232 -7.68 7.61 -6.56
CA THR A 232 -7.98 9.03 -6.31
C THR A 232 -6.76 9.83 -5.88
N ILE A 233 -5.55 9.30 -6.12
CA ILE A 233 -4.30 9.84 -5.56
C ILE A 233 -4.03 11.32 -5.90
N PRO A 234 -4.39 11.88 -7.08
CA PRO A 234 -4.16 13.30 -7.35
C PRO A 234 -4.93 14.20 -6.39
N ASP A 235 -6.21 13.91 -6.17
CA ASP A 235 -7.09 14.71 -5.31
C ASP A 235 -6.75 14.49 -3.83
N ASP A 236 -6.51 13.25 -3.44
CA ASP A 236 -6.07 12.89 -2.09
C ASP A 236 -4.73 13.56 -1.74
N ALA A 237 -3.78 13.57 -2.66
CA ALA A 237 -2.48 14.21 -2.46
C ALA A 237 -2.61 15.74 -2.33
N SER A 238 -3.44 16.37 -3.15
CA SER A 238 -3.75 17.79 -3.02
C SER A 238 -4.36 18.10 -1.64
N THR A 239 -5.28 17.27 -1.18
CA THR A 239 -5.88 17.42 0.15
C THR A 239 -4.84 17.30 1.27
N ILE A 240 -3.96 16.28 1.23
CA ILE A 240 -2.90 16.09 2.22
C ILE A 240 -1.94 17.29 2.22
N LEU A 241 -1.51 17.76 1.04
CA LEU A 241 -0.59 18.89 0.93
C LEU A 241 -1.22 20.19 1.45
N ASN A 242 -2.51 20.41 1.24
CA ASN A 242 -3.25 21.53 1.84
C ASN A 242 -3.31 21.41 3.37
N MET A 243 -3.58 20.24 3.92
CA MET A 243 -3.65 19.99 5.36
C MET A 243 -2.33 20.33 6.08
N VAL A 244 -1.20 20.17 5.40
CA VAL A 244 0.14 20.43 5.95
C VAL A 244 0.72 21.79 5.50
N ASN A 245 -0.11 22.70 5.02
CA ASN A 245 0.27 24.05 4.59
C ASN A 245 1.31 24.08 3.46
N ALA A 246 1.28 23.11 2.54
CA ALA A 246 2.13 23.05 1.35
C ALA A 246 1.32 23.04 0.02
N PRO A 247 0.33 23.97 -0.17
CA PRO A 247 -0.60 23.91 -1.31
C PRO A 247 0.06 24.20 -2.67
N SER A 248 1.23 24.82 -2.68
CA SER A 248 1.98 25.11 -3.90
C SER A 248 2.73 23.90 -4.47
N LEU A 249 2.91 22.85 -3.68
CA LEU A 249 3.59 21.65 -4.11
C LEU A 249 2.64 20.73 -4.86
N VAL A 250 3.00 20.37 -6.10
CA VAL A 250 2.18 19.52 -6.95
C VAL A 250 2.67 18.08 -6.88
N PHE A 251 1.74 17.16 -6.58
CA PHE A 251 2.04 15.73 -6.61
C PHE A 251 2.31 15.28 -8.06
N PRO A 252 3.42 14.60 -8.34
CA PRO A 252 3.75 14.17 -9.69
C PRO A 252 2.70 13.22 -10.26
N ALA A 253 2.31 13.44 -11.53
CA ALA A 253 1.37 12.56 -12.22
C ALA A 253 1.80 11.09 -12.14
N THR A 254 0.87 10.22 -11.81
CA THR A 254 1.10 8.78 -11.81
C THR A 254 1.01 8.27 -13.24
N ARG A 255 2.03 7.53 -13.69
CA ARG A 255 1.93 6.82 -14.97
C ARG A 255 0.92 5.69 -14.80
N SER A 256 -0.18 5.74 -15.56
CA SER A 256 -1.09 4.61 -15.66
C SER A 256 -0.33 3.40 -16.23
N GLY A 257 -0.05 2.42 -15.38
CA GLY A 257 0.63 1.18 -15.80
C GLY A 257 -0.32 0.23 -16.52
N ARG A 258 -1.57 0.66 -16.83
CA ARG A 258 -2.65 -0.19 -17.38
C ARG A 258 -2.78 -1.52 -16.63
N THR A 259 -2.54 -1.51 -15.33
CA THR A 259 -2.57 -2.74 -14.51
C THR A 259 -3.99 -3.26 -14.41
N LYS A 260 -4.98 -2.36 -14.27
CA LYS A 260 -6.41 -2.70 -14.25
C LYS A 260 -6.81 -3.39 -15.56
N ASP A 261 -6.42 -2.84 -16.70
CA ASP A 261 -6.75 -3.38 -18.04
C ASP A 261 -6.18 -4.79 -18.27
N ASN A 262 -5.02 -5.09 -17.65
CA ASN A 262 -4.35 -6.38 -17.79
C ASN A 262 -4.74 -7.39 -16.69
N LEU A 263 -5.50 -6.97 -15.68
CA LEU A 263 -5.78 -7.81 -14.51
C LEU A 263 -6.46 -9.12 -14.91
N ARG A 264 -7.53 -9.03 -15.71
CA ARG A 264 -8.27 -10.18 -16.21
C ARG A 264 -7.38 -11.15 -17.00
N PHE A 265 -6.52 -10.63 -17.89
CA PHE A 265 -5.60 -11.45 -18.70
C PHE A 265 -4.65 -12.30 -17.85
N TYR A 266 -4.13 -11.75 -16.76
CA TYR A 266 -3.23 -12.50 -15.88
C TYR A 266 -3.99 -13.45 -14.95
N PHE A 267 -5.10 -13.02 -14.37
CA PHE A 267 -5.84 -13.81 -13.38
C PHE A 267 -6.64 -14.96 -13.99
N GLN A 268 -7.09 -14.86 -15.23
CA GLN A 268 -7.74 -15.98 -15.94
C GLN A 268 -6.82 -17.21 -16.13
N GLN A 269 -5.52 -17.07 -15.94
CA GLN A 269 -4.56 -18.17 -15.97
C GLN A 269 -4.54 -19.00 -14.67
N LEU A 270 -5.19 -18.49 -13.63
CA LEU A 270 -5.25 -19.12 -12.31
C LEU A 270 -6.53 -19.94 -12.17
N SER A 271 -6.45 -21.02 -11.40
CA SER A 271 -7.65 -21.73 -10.97
C SER A 271 -8.38 -20.96 -9.88
N ILE A 272 -9.67 -21.23 -9.68
CA ILE A 272 -10.46 -20.64 -8.60
C ILE A 272 -9.82 -20.91 -7.23
N TYR A 273 -9.28 -22.10 -7.01
CA TYR A 273 -8.57 -22.45 -5.77
C TYR A 273 -7.30 -21.61 -5.54
N GLU A 274 -6.57 -21.26 -6.61
CA GLU A 274 -5.41 -20.36 -6.50
C GLU A 274 -5.85 -18.93 -6.19
N ILE A 275 -6.97 -18.47 -6.77
CA ILE A 275 -7.55 -17.15 -6.49
C ILE A 275 -8.04 -17.06 -5.04
N GLU A 276 -8.77 -18.07 -4.55
CA GLU A 276 -9.24 -18.13 -3.15
C GLU A 276 -8.08 -18.18 -2.15
N ALA A 277 -7.08 -19.02 -2.42
CA ALA A 277 -5.90 -19.11 -1.56
C ALA A 277 -5.13 -17.78 -1.52
N LEU A 278 -5.00 -17.11 -2.67
CA LEU A 278 -4.39 -15.80 -2.75
C LEU A 278 -5.22 -14.73 -2.01
N TYR A 279 -6.55 -14.74 -2.18
CA TYR A 279 -7.46 -13.84 -1.46
C TYR A 279 -7.27 -13.95 0.05
N LYS A 280 -7.20 -15.15 0.60
CA LYS A 280 -6.98 -15.38 2.04
C LYS A 280 -5.68 -14.74 2.54
N LEU A 281 -4.64 -14.69 1.72
CA LEU A 281 -3.38 -14.04 2.08
C LEU A 281 -3.48 -12.51 2.16
N TYR A 282 -4.43 -11.91 1.43
CA TYR A 282 -4.66 -10.46 1.36
C TYR A 282 -6.01 -10.05 1.94
N GLU A 283 -6.75 -10.96 2.58
CA GLU A 283 -8.11 -10.74 3.08
C GLU A 283 -8.21 -9.48 3.94
N ALA A 284 -7.22 -9.23 4.79
CA ALA A 284 -7.17 -8.03 5.60
C ALA A 284 -7.16 -6.76 4.72
N ASP A 285 -6.30 -6.71 3.69
CA ASP A 285 -6.23 -5.54 2.81
C ASP A 285 -7.54 -5.32 2.03
N PHE A 286 -8.20 -6.40 1.58
CA PHE A 286 -9.51 -6.30 0.92
C PHE A 286 -10.56 -5.70 1.86
N LYS A 287 -10.71 -6.26 3.05
CA LYS A 287 -11.74 -5.86 4.01
C LYS A 287 -11.48 -4.50 4.65
N LEU A 288 -10.22 -4.20 4.99
CA LEU A 288 -9.85 -2.94 5.66
C LEU A 288 -9.99 -1.72 4.73
N PHE A 289 -9.72 -1.90 3.44
CA PHE A 289 -9.74 -0.80 2.48
C PHE A 289 -10.95 -0.83 1.54
N GLY A 290 -11.92 -1.73 1.77
CA GLY A 290 -13.18 -1.78 1.03
C GLY A 290 -13.00 -2.14 -0.45
N TYR A 291 -12.09 -3.07 -0.76
CA TYR A 291 -11.95 -3.63 -2.10
C TYR A 291 -12.72 -4.95 -2.23
N GLY A 292 -13.31 -5.18 -3.40
CA GLY A 292 -14.01 -6.42 -3.75
C GLY A 292 -13.28 -7.21 -4.83
N LEU A 293 -13.73 -8.43 -5.07
CA LEU A 293 -13.27 -9.26 -6.20
C LEU A 293 -14.13 -9.04 -7.45
N GLU A 294 -15.34 -8.52 -7.31
CA GLU A 294 -16.33 -8.33 -8.37
C GLU A 294 -15.79 -7.45 -9.49
N GLU A 295 -15.13 -6.35 -9.13
CA GLU A 295 -14.51 -5.44 -10.08
C GLU A 295 -13.47 -6.12 -10.99
N MET A 296 -12.90 -7.22 -10.52
CA MET A 296 -11.82 -7.93 -11.19
C MET A 296 -12.33 -9.08 -12.05
N LEU A 297 -13.27 -9.87 -11.54
CA LEU A 297 -13.72 -11.11 -12.16
C LEU A 297 -14.88 -10.88 -13.12
N GLY A 298 -15.58 -9.74 -13.02
CA GLY A 298 -16.76 -9.43 -13.80
C GLY A 298 -17.95 -10.35 -13.47
N TYR A 299 -17.93 -11.00 -12.32
CA TYR A 299 -19.00 -11.81 -11.77
C TYR A 299 -19.36 -11.25 -10.40
N ASP A 300 -20.66 -11.05 -10.15
CA ASP A 300 -21.16 -10.91 -8.80
C ASP A 300 -20.99 -12.28 -8.11
N LEU A 301 -20.10 -12.34 -7.15
CA LEU A 301 -20.04 -13.46 -6.22
C LEU A 301 -21.16 -13.23 -5.19
N ALA A 302 -22.39 -13.57 -5.58
CA ALA A 302 -23.54 -13.55 -4.70
C ALA A 302 -23.42 -14.64 -3.62
#